data_44481e70737bba9607c4b80a11f58b13
#
_entry.id   44481e70737bba9607c4b80a11f58b13
#
_cell.length_a   1.000
_cell.length_b   1.000
_cell.length_c   1.000
_cell.angle_alpha   90.00
_cell.angle_beta   90.00
_cell.angle_gamma   90.00
#
_symmetry.space_group_name_H-M   'P 1'
#
loop_
_entity.id
_entity.type
_entity.pdbx_description
1 polymer ?
#
loop_
_entity_poly.entity_id
_entity_poly.type
_entity_poly.pdbx_seq_one_letter_code
_entity_poly.pdbx_strand_id
1 'polypeptide(L)'
;MRAIASVRAALPYRNIEHPFDKRHGLDTAGYVSKRDLVTGHPHDVYLTGYSAVAPSVFRHMCRRWIDTLAARRRVQAFSFVDVGAGKGRALLLASELPFRKVIGVELSKELAHIAGQNIEKWKQEHRARLPIRVIHQDILDFRWPRTPLVVYLYNPFEREMIELLVERLQRAAKTGSRCVDVLYLNPVFGYLLTRSRRFRELWSERIVMSQEDQNADPYATSTDLVSAFRFSPP
;
A
#
# COMPACT_ATOMS: atom_id res chain seq x y z
N MET A 1 -3.38 -20.23 13.82
CA MET A 1 -4.85 -20.11 13.82
C MET A 1 -5.42 -19.57 15.14
N ARG A 2 -4.95 -20.00 16.34
CA ARG A 2 -5.51 -19.50 17.63
C ARG A 2 -5.19 -18.03 17.93
N ALA A 3 -4.05 -17.47 17.50
CA ALA A 3 -3.67 -16.08 17.76
C ALA A 3 -4.55 -15.08 17.00
N ILE A 4 -4.90 -15.35 15.73
CA ILE A 4 -5.78 -14.47 14.94
C ILE A 4 -7.21 -14.43 15.52
N ALA A 5 -7.71 -15.57 16.02
CA ALA A 5 -9.01 -15.62 16.66
C ALA A 5 -9.07 -14.81 17.98
N SER A 6 -7.96 -14.78 18.76
CA SER A 6 -7.91 -14.01 20.02
C SER A 6 -7.78 -12.49 19.77
N VAL A 7 -7.06 -12.07 18.73
CA VAL A 7 -6.94 -10.65 18.33
C VAL A 7 -8.30 -10.11 17.85
N ARG A 8 -9.07 -10.90 17.10
CA ARG A 8 -10.42 -10.54 16.67
C ARG A 8 -11.40 -10.29 17.82
N ALA A 9 -11.23 -10.97 18.96
CA ALA A 9 -12.13 -10.85 20.11
C ALA A 9 -11.86 -9.61 21.00
N ALA A 10 -10.69 -8.97 20.88
CA ALA A 10 -10.25 -7.87 21.75
C ALA A 10 -10.49 -6.47 21.19
N LEU A 11 -10.97 -6.32 19.96
CA LEU A 11 -11.09 -5.02 19.31
C LEU A 11 -12.51 -4.46 19.45
N PRO A 12 -12.68 -3.18 19.89
CA PRO A 12 -13.98 -2.50 19.94
C PRO A 12 -14.52 -2.15 18.55
N TYR A 13 -13.79 -2.51 17.49
CA TYR A 13 -14.17 -2.27 16.10
C TYR A 13 -15.12 -3.38 15.61
N ARG A 14 -16.20 -2.97 14.96
CA ARG A 14 -17.09 -3.89 14.28
C ARG A 14 -16.26 -4.65 13.26
N ASN A 15 -16.15 -5.96 13.42
CA ASN A 15 -15.53 -6.85 12.46
C ASN A 15 -16.47 -6.95 11.25
N ILE A 16 -16.55 -5.88 10.46
CA ILE A 16 -17.40 -5.83 9.28
C ILE A 16 -16.63 -6.51 8.16
N GLU A 17 -17.15 -7.65 7.72
CA GLU A 17 -16.67 -8.26 6.49
C GLU A 17 -16.92 -7.29 5.33
N HIS A 18 -15.84 -6.90 4.65
CA HIS A 18 -15.97 -5.97 3.54
C HIS A 18 -16.63 -6.68 2.35
N PRO A 19 -17.60 -6.05 1.63
CA PRO A 19 -18.22 -6.67 0.46
C PRO A 19 -17.23 -7.13 -0.63
N PHE A 20 -16.09 -6.44 -0.75
CA PHE A 20 -14.99 -6.90 -1.60
C PHE A 20 -14.46 -8.28 -1.18
N ASP A 21 -14.23 -8.50 0.11
CA ASP A 21 -13.75 -9.78 0.64
C ASP A 21 -14.78 -10.88 0.45
N LYS A 22 -16.06 -10.57 0.76
CA LYS A 22 -17.16 -11.50 0.59
C LYS A 22 -17.32 -11.98 -0.86
N ARG A 23 -17.23 -11.05 -1.82
CA ARG A 23 -17.35 -11.38 -3.26
C ARG A 23 -16.25 -12.31 -3.76
N HIS A 24 -15.06 -12.24 -3.16
CA HIS A 24 -13.87 -12.93 -3.66
C HIS A 24 -13.30 -13.96 -2.69
N GLY A 25 -14.03 -14.28 -1.61
CA GLY A 25 -13.59 -15.24 -0.60
C GLY A 25 -12.26 -14.86 0.09
N LEU A 26 -11.99 -13.56 0.24
CA LEU A 26 -10.72 -13.02 0.73
C LEU A 26 -10.78 -12.71 2.24
N ASP A 27 -9.62 -12.50 2.85
CA ASP A 27 -9.45 -11.96 4.19
C ASP A 27 -8.53 -10.75 4.11
N THR A 28 -9.03 -9.62 3.60
CA THR A 28 -8.26 -8.37 3.56
C THR A 28 -8.87 -7.28 4.45
N ALA A 29 -10.06 -7.46 5.01
CA ALA A 29 -10.71 -6.50 5.90
C ALA A 29 -10.20 -6.56 7.34
N GLY A 30 -10.70 -5.64 8.16
CA GLY A 30 -10.42 -5.55 9.58
C GLY A 30 -9.31 -4.55 9.90
N TYR A 31 -9.14 -4.34 11.20
CA TYR A 31 -8.12 -3.49 11.79
C TYR A 31 -7.24 -4.31 12.73
N VAL A 32 -5.94 -4.11 12.69
CA VAL A 32 -5.00 -4.65 13.68
C VAL A 32 -4.25 -3.47 14.30
N SER A 33 -4.35 -3.33 15.62
CA SER A 33 -3.72 -2.19 16.28
C SER A 33 -2.19 -2.31 16.27
N LYS A 34 -1.49 -1.18 16.41
CA LYS A 34 -0.02 -1.18 16.56
C LYS A 34 0.45 -2.13 17.68
N ARG A 35 -0.32 -2.21 18.79
CA ARG A 35 0.02 -3.07 19.94
C ARG A 35 -0.04 -4.56 19.62
N ASP A 36 -0.86 -4.93 18.65
CA ASP A 36 -1.08 -6.32 18.24
C ASP A 36 -0.16 -6.71 17.05
N LEU A 37 0.53 -5.73 16.43
CA LEU A 37 1.51 -5.92 15.36
C LEU A 37 2.92 -6.08 15.92
N VAL A 38 3.11 -6.93 16.92
CA VAL A 38 4.45 -7.21 17.48
C VAL A 38 5.09 -8.36 16.72
N THR A 39 6.15 -8.04 15.97
CA THR A 39 6.91 -9.04 15.18
C THR A 39 8.18 -9.52 15.88
N GLY A 40 8.63 -8.80 16.91
CA GLY A 40 9.93 -8.97 17.55
C GLY A 40 11.08 -8.25 16.83
N HIS A 41 10.76 -7.48 15.79
CA HIS A 41 11.76 -6.70 15.05
C HIS A 41 12.01 -5.33 15.71
N PRO A 42 13.28 -4.82 15.71
CA PRO A 42 13.57 -3.50 16.26
C PRO A 42 12.73 -2.35 15.69
N HIS A 43 12.22 -2.50 14.46
CA HIS A 43 11.40 -1.49 13.80
C HIS A 43 9.90 -1.56 14.13
N ASP A 44 9.46 -2.49 14.99
CA ASP A 44 8.06 -2.55 15.46
C ASP A 44 7.60 -1.23 16.09
N VAL A 45 8.53 -0.51 16.73
CA VAL A 45 8.25 0.80 17.35
C VAL A 45 7.79 1.87 16.37
N TYR A 46 8.08 1.70 15.09
CA TYR A 46 7.73 2.65 14.02
C TYR A 46 6.50 2.23 13.22
N LEU A 47 5.95 1.03 13.45
CA LEU A 47 4.75 0.59 12.74
C LEU A 47 3.53 1.41 13.17
N THR A 48 2.60 1.58 12.25
CA THR A 48 1.23 2.01 12.56
C THR A 48 0.31 0.78 12.61
N GLY A 49 -0.99 0.97 12.88
CA GLY A 49 -1.94 -0.15 12.80
C GLY A 49 -2.21 -0.57 11.35
N TYR A 50 -2.64 -1.82 11.15
CA TYR A 50 -3.13 -2.28 9.86
C TYR A 50 -4.58 -1.86 9.63
N SER A 51 -4.86 -1.32 8.46
CA SER A 51 -6.20 -1.13 7.89
C SER A 51 -6.14 -1.30 6.37
N ALA A 52 -7.17 -1.90 5.80
CA ALA A 52 -7.21 -2.08 4.36
C ALA A 52 -7.76 -0.84 3.64
N VAL A 53 -7.17 -0.48 2.51
CA VAL A 53 -7.66 0.61 1.68
C VAL A 53 -9.05 0.33 1.11
N ALA A 54 -9.89 1.36 1.05
CA ALA A 54 -11.17 1.30 0.35
C ALA A 54 -10.95 1.07 -1.16
N PRO A 55 -11.55 0.04 -1.80
CA PRO A 55 -11.36 -0.25 -3.22
C PRO A 55 -11.66 0.93 -4.15
N SER A 56 -12.70 1.71 -3.86
CA SER A 56 -13.06 2.89 -4.67
C SER A 56 -11.98 3.97 -4.61
N VAL A 57 -11.43 4.22 -3.43
CA VAL A 57 -10.33 5.20 -3.22
C VAL A 57 -9.08 4.75 -3.98
N PHE A 58 -8.69 3.49 -3.84
CA PHE A 58 -7.50 2.96 -4.54
C PHE A 58 -7.63 3.08 -6.06
N ARG A 59 -8.78 2.67 -6.61
CA ARG A 59 -9.03 2.77 -8.06
C ARG A 59 -9.06 4.21 -8.56
N HIS A 60 -9.66 5.13 -7.80
CA HIS A 60 -9.66 6.56 -8.13
C HIS A 60 -8.23 7.13 -8.11
N MET A 61 -7.49 6.88 -7.05
CA MET A 61 -6.09 7.29 -6.91
C MET A 61 -5.23 6.81 -8.08
N CYS A 62 -5.35 5.55 -8.47
CA CYS A 62 -4.61 5.01 -9.60
C CYS A 62 -4.99 5.68 -10.93
N ARG A 63 -6.28 5.94 -11.19
CA ARG A 63 -6.73 6.68 -12.38
C ARG A 63 -6.11 8.08 -12.41
N ARG A 64 -6.22 8.84 -11.29
CA ARG A 64 -5.61 10.17 -11.17
C ARG A 64 -4.10 10.16 -11.43
N TRP A 65 -3.39 9.14 -10.92
CA TRP A 65 -1.97 8.98 -11.20
C TRP A 65 -1.72 8.71 -12.68
N ILE A 66 -2.48 7.83 -13.32
CA ILE A 66 -2.37 7.51 -14.75
C ILE A 66 -2.51 8.78 -15.59
N ASP A 67 -3.46 9.66 -15.28
CA ASP A 67 -3.69 10.93 -15.96
C ASP A 67 -2.48 11.89 -15.87
N THR A 68 -1.57 11.68 -14.90
CA THR A 68 -0.33 12.47 -14.78
C THR A 68 0.83 11.94 -15.63
N LEU A 69 0.66 10.79 -16.26
CA LEU A 69 1.70 10.19 -17.09
C LEU A 69 1.80 10.92 -18.44
N ALA A 70 3.03 11.29 -18.82
CA ALA A 70 3.27 11.81 -20.17
C ALA A 70 2.90 10.77 -21.23
N ALA A 71 2.46 11.21 -22.40
CA ALA A 71 1.97 10.36 -23.49
C ALA A 71 2.90 9.20 -23.91
N ARG A 72 4.21 9.33 -23.64
CA ARG A 72 5.23 8.29 -23.91
C ARG A 72 5.42 7.28 -22.77
N ARG A 73 4.81 7.49 -21.58
CA ARG A 73 4.94 6.61 -20.43
C ARG A 73 3.69 5.77 -20.30
N ARG A 74 3.87 4.46 -20.31
CA ARG A 74 2.77 3.50 -20.15
C ARG A 74 2.86 2.83 -18.78
N VAL A 75 1.73 2.51 -18.19
CA VAL A 75 1.63 1.80 -16.89
C VAL A 75 2.47 0.52 -16.88
N GLN A 76 2.55 -0.20 -18.04
CA GLN A 76 3.33 -1.42 -18.21
C GLN A 76 4.84 -1.26 -17.97
N ALA A 77 5.36 -0.04 -18.03
CA ALA A 77 6.76 0.21 -17.72
C ALA A 77 7.04 0.19 -16.21
N PHE A 78 6.01 0.45 -15.38
CA PHE A 78 6.16 0.61 -13.94
C PHE A 78 6.01 -0.71 -13.20
N SER A 79 6.85 -0.89 -12.16
CA SER A 79 6.60 -1.85 -11.10
C SER A 79 5.88 -1.13 -9.95
N PHE A 80 4.81 -1.74 -9.45
CA PHE A 80 4.11 -1.27 -8.26
C PHE A 80 4.72 -1.92 -7.01
N VAL A 81 5.01 -1.12 -5.98
CA VAL A 81 5.54 -1.59 -4.70
C VAL A 81 4.68 -1.04 -3.57
N ASP A 82 4.04 -1.93 -2.84
CA ASP A 82 3.25 -1.64 -1.65
C ASP A 82 4.13 -1.81 -0.40
N VAL A 83 4.29 -0.73 0.36
CA VAL A 83 5.13 -0.68 1.56
C VAL A 83 4.26 -0.81 2.80
N GLY A 84 4.45 -1.89 3.56
CA GLY A 84 3.52 -2.30 4.61
C GLY A 84 2.26 -2.91 3.99
N ALA A 85 2.43 -3.95 3.17
CA ALA A 85 1.34 -4.49 2.35
C ALA A 85 0.18 -5.12 3.15
N GLY A 86 0.38 -5.35 4.46
CA GLY A 86 -0.63 -5.93 5.33
C GLY A 86 -1.17 -7.25 4.78
N LYS A 87 -2.48 -7.36 4.72
CA LYS A 87 -3.18 -8.54 4.14
C LYS A 87 -3.31 -8.49 2.61
N GLY A 88 -2.72 -7.48 1.92
CA GLY A 88 -2.51 -7.45 0.49
C GLY A 88 -3.64 -6.88 -0.36
N ARG A 89 -4.67 -6.19 0.19
CA ARG A 89 -5.77 -5.64 -0.64
C ARG A 89 -5.26 -4.73 -1.76
N ALA A 90 -4.35 -3.81 -1.47
CA ALA A 90 -3.79 -2.92 -2.48
C ALA A 90 -3.04 -3.68 -3.58
N LEU A 91 -2.39 -4.81 -3.26
CA LEU A 91 -1.73 -5.67 -4.25
C LEU A 91 -2.73 -6.28 -5.22
N LEU A 92 -3.86 -6.79 -4.71
CA LEU A 92 -4.92 -7.38 -5.53
C LEU A 92 -5.48 -6.33 -6.48
N LEU A 93 -5.85 -5.16 -5.98
CA LEU A 93 -6.38 -4.04 -6.77
C LEU A 93 -5.35 -3.52 -7.79
N ALA A 94 -4.07 -3.42 -7.42
CA ALA A 94 -3.01 -3.03 -8.35
C ALA A 94 -2.84 -4.05 -9.47
N SER A 95 -3.07 -5.33 -9.21
CA SER A 95 -2.96 -6.38 -10.23
C SER A 95 -4.06 -6.34 -11.30
N GLU A 96 -5.13 -5.58 -11.09
CA GLU A 96 -6.14 -5.29 -12.12
C GLU A 96 -5.59 -4.34 -13.21
N LEU A 97 -4.54 -3.57 -12.89
CA LEU A 97 -3.90 -2.63 -13.81
C LEU A 97 -2.70 -3.28 -14.49
N PRO A 98 -2.35 -2.86 -15.70
CA PRO A 98 -1.28 -3.47 -16.48
C PRO A 98 0.12 -3.02 -16.02
N PHE A 99 0.42 -3.10 -14.73
CA PHE A 99 1.79 -2.89 -14.24
C PHE A 99 2.73 -3.98 -14.77
N ARG A 100 4.02 -3.71 -14.80
CA ARG A 100 5.03 -4.70 -15.13
C ARG A 100 5.04 -5.86 -14.12
N LYS A 101 4.89 -5.54 -12.84
CA LYS A 101 4.73 -6.47 -11.71
C LYS A 101 4.22 -5.72 -10.48
N VAL A 102 3.64 -6.45 -9.56
CA VAL A 102 3.17 -5.95 -8.27
C VAL A 102 3.90 -6.68 -7.15
N ILE A 103 4.47 -5.93 -6.21
CA ILE A 103 5.26 -6.46 -5.09
C ILE A 103 4.76 -5.80 -3.82
N GLY A 104 4.39 -6.60 -2.82
CA GLY A 104 4.19 -6.15 -1.45
C GLY A 104 5.42 -6.45 -0.60
N VAL A 105 5.75 -5.55 0.31
CA VAL A 105 6.77 -5.76 1.35
C VAL A 105 6.08 -5.60 2.68
N GLU A 106 6.14 -6.63 3.52
CA GLU A 106 5.44 -6.67 4.81
C GLU A 106 6.37 -7.21 5.90
N LEU A 107 6.45 -6.50 7.04
CA LEU A 107 7.29 -6.88 8.17
C LEU A 107 6.65 -7.98 9.02
N SER A 108 5.33 -7.97 9.17
CA SER A 108 4.61 -9.00 9.90
C SER A 108 4.53 -10.28 9.08
N LYS A 109 5.15 -11.36 9.60
CA LYS A 109 5.07 -12.69 8.98
C LYS A 109 3.64 -13.18 8.84
N GLU A 110 2.78 -12.88 9.81
CA GLU A 110 1.39 -13.30 9.84
C GLU A 110 0.57 -12.58 8.76
N LEU A 111 0.70 -11.25 8.66
CA LEU A 111 0.02 -10.48 7.62
C LEU A 111 0.53 -10.85 6.21
N ALA A 112 1.84 -11.02 6.06
CA ALA A 112 2.42 -11.49 4.79
C ALA A 112 1.91 -12.88 4.38
N HIS A 113 1.70 -13.79 5.35
CA HIS A 113 1.11 -15.10 5.09
C HIS A 113 -0.34 -14.98 4.59
N ILE A 114 -1.16 -14.17 5.27
CA ILE A 114 -2.56 -13.90 4.86
C ILE A 114 -2.59 -13.27 3.46
N ALA A 115 -1.71 -12.30 3.19
CA ALA A 115 -1.58 -11.69 1.87
C ALA A 115 -1.25 -12.73 0.79
N GLY A 116 -0.35 -13.67 1.09
CA GLY A 116 -0.03 -14.78 0.20
C GLY A 116 -1.25 -15.65 -0.12
N GLN A 117 -2.04 -16.00 0.88
CA GLN A 117 -3.29 -16.77 0.69
C GLN A 117 -4.30 -15.99 -0.17
N ASN A 118 -4.47 -14.69 0.08
CA ASN A 118 -5.36 -13.84 -0.71
C ASN A 118 -4.89 -13.75 -2.17
N ILE A 119 -3.59 -13.63 -2.41
CA ILE A 119 -3.01 -13.61 -3.75
C ILE A 119 -3.30 -14.92 -4.50
N GLU A 120 -3.16 -16.07 -3.86
CA GLU A 120 -3.44 -17.35 -4.51
C GLU A 120 -4.93 -17.50 -4.86
N LYS A 121 -5.85 -17.14 -3.97
CA LYS A 121 -7.30 -17.12 -4.29
C LYS A 121 -7.60 -16.19 -5.46
N TRP A 122 -7.01 -14.98 -5.47
CA TRP A 122 -7.18 -13.99 -6.52
C TRP A 122 -6.70 -14.48 -7.90
N LYS A 123 -5.59 -15.23 -7.93
CA LYS A 123 -5.08 -15.87 -9.14
C LYS A 123 -6.02 -16.98 -9.65
N GLN A 124 -6.59 -17.78 -8.74
CA GLN A 124 -7.54 -18.83 -9.08
C GLN A 124 -8.79 -18.27 -9.77
N GLU A 125 -9.24 -17.06 -9.39
CA GLU A 125 -10.30 -16.35 -10.09
C GLU A 125 -9.86 -15.71 -11.43
N HIS A 126 -8.64 -15.95 -11.88
CA HIS A 126 -8.06 -15.36 -13.10
C HIS A 126 -8.07 -13.82 -13.13
N ARG A 127 -8.03 -13.18 -11.96
CA ARG A 127 -8.08 -11.72 -11.84
C ARG A 127 -6.71 -11.06 -11.94
N ALA A 128 -5.64 -11.75 -11.52
CA ALA A 128 -4.29 -11.24 -11.65
C ALA A 128 -3.82 -11.34 -13.10
N ARG A 129 -3.60 -10.18 -13.74
CA ARG A 129 -3.14 -10.08 -15.14
C ARG A 129 -1.63 -10.07 -15.29
N LEU A 130 -0.88 -10.15 -14.19
CA LEU A 130 0.57 -9.92 -14.14
C LEU A 130 1.18 -10.60 -12.91
N PRO A 131 2.53 -10.72 -12.83
CA PRO A 131 3.19 -11.24 -11.65
C PRO A 131 2.91 -10.40 -10.40
N ILE A 132 2.35 -11.05 -9.38
CA ILE A 132 2.03 -10.47 -8.08
C ILE A 132 2.62 -11.34 -6.98
N ARG A 133 3.27 -10.73 -5.98
CA ARG A 133 3.83 -11.41 -4.81
C ARG A 133 3.90 -10.50 -3.61
N VAL A 134 3.91 -11.10 -2.42
CA VAL A 134 4.28 -10.45 -1.16
C VAL A 134 5.61 -11.03 -0.67
N ILE A 135 6.43 -10.20 -0.02
CA ILE A 135 7.72 -10.57 0.56
C ILE A 135 7.66 -10.21 2.03
N HIS A 136 7.90 -11.20 2.90
CA HIS A 136 8.10 -10.97 4.32
C HIS A 136 9.53 -10.45 4.53
N GLN A 137 9.66 -9.13 4.73
CA GLN A 137 10.96 -8.46 4.85
C GLN A 137 10.79 -7.05 5.43
N ASP A 138 11.83 -6.53 6.09
CA ASP A 138 11.95 -5.11 6.37
C ASP A 138 12.14 -4.32 5.07
N ILE A 139 11.40 -3.22 4.92
CA ILE A 139 11.48 -2.35 3.75
C ILE A 139 12.85 -1.70 3.57
N LEU A 140 13.59 -1.48 4.66
CA LEU A 140 14.93 -0.91 4.60
C LEU A 140 15.95 -1.87 3.96
N ASP A 141 15.70 -3.18 3.99
CA ASP A 141 16.51 -4.20 3.34
C ASP A 141 16.04 -4.55 1.94
N PHE A 142 14.89 -3.98 1.53
CA PHE A 142 14.30 -4.30 0.25
C PHE A 142 15.15 -3.78 -0.93
N ARG A 143 15.40 -4.68 -1.89
CA ARG A 143 16.08 -4.33 -3.14
C ARG A 143 15.09 -3.81 -4.18
N TRP A 144 15.09 -2.51 -4.36
CA TRP A 144 14.20 -1.82 -5.28
C TRP A 144 14.41 -2.28 -6.73
N PRO A 145 13.32 -2.52 -7.49
CA PRO A 145 13.41 -2.77 -8.92
C PRO A 145 14.09 -1.61 -9.67
N ARG A 146 14.85 -1.93 -10.72
CA ARG A 146 15.49 -0.92 -11.58
C ARG A 146 14.55 -0.32 -12.64
N THR A 147 13.33 -0.80 -12.72
CA THR A 147 12.26 -0.25 -13.58
C THR A 147 11.69 1.04 -12.98
N PRO A 148 10.96 1.89 -13.75
CA PRO A 148 10.11 2.90 -13.17
C PRO A 148 9.24 2.35 -12.05
N LEU A 149 9.06 3.12 -10.97
CA LEU A 149 8.39 2.67 -9.76
C LEU A 149 7.15 3.51 -9.47
N VAL A 150 6.09 2.84 -9.04
CA VAL A 150 5.03 3.41 -8.24
C VAL A 150 5.14 2.80 -6.86
N VAL A 151 5.39 3.62 -5.85
CA VAL A 151 5.47 3.22 -4.45
C VAL A 151 4.19 3.66 -3.77
N TYR A 152 3.48 2.73 -3.19
CA TYR A 152 2.25 2.98 -2.46
C TYR A 152 2.49 2.92 -0.97
N LEU A 153 1.95 3.90 -0.24
CA LEU A 153 1.99 4.03 1.20
C LEU A 153 0.59 4.28 1.74
N TYR A 154 0.14 3.50 2.70
CA TYR A 154 -1.04 3.82 3.51
C TYR A 154 -0.61 4.15 4.92
N ASN A 155 0.02 5.31 5.12
CA ASN A 155 0.56 5.76 6.40
C ASN A 155 1.19 4.63 7.23
N PRO A 156 2.18 3.90 6.66
CA PRO A 156 2.63 2.63 7.25
C PRO A 156 3.51 2.80 8.47
N PHE A 157 4.12 3.98 8.65
CA PHE A 157 5.18 4.20 9.63
C PHE A 157 5.10 5.55 10.31
N GLU A 158 5.73 5.62 11.50
CA GLU A 158 6.07 6.86 12.18
C GLU A 158 7.14 7.64 11.38
N ARG A 159 7.33 8.89 11.77
CA ARG A 159 8.15 9.89 11.08
C ARG A 159 9.56 9.39 10.72
N GLU A 160 10.27 8.84 11.69
CA GLU A 160 11.69 8.44 11.55
C GLU A 160 11.85 7.40 10.44
N MET A 161 10.94 6.44 10.36
CA MET A 161 10.98 5.41 9.33
C MET A 161 10.61 5.98 7.96
N ILE A 162 9.70 6.96 7.88
CA ILE A 162 9.41 7.65 6.61
C ILE A 162 10.62 8.46 6.14
N GLU A 163 11.39 9.11 7.03
CA GLU A 163 12.64 9.80 6.67
C GLU A 163 13.65 8.82 6.03
N LEU A 164 13.88 7.66 6.66
CA LEU A 164 14.76 6.62 6.11
C LEU A 164 14.24 6.07 4.77
N LEU A 165 12.93 5.85 4.65
CA LEU A 165 12.32 5.40 3.40
C LEU A 165 12.53 6.41 2.26
N VAL A 166 12.35 7.70 2.52
CA VAL A 166 12.58 8.78 1.53
C VAL A 166 14.02 8.75 1.04
N GLU A 167 15.00 8.56 1.93
CA GLU A 167 16.41 8.42 1.53
C GLU A 167 16.64 7.18 0.65
N ARG A 168 16.04 6.04 1.00
CA ARG A 168 16.13 4.80 0.20
C ARG A 168 15.53 4.99 -1.20
N LEU A 169 14.38 5.67 -1.30
CA LEU A 169 13.73 5.97 -2.58
C LEU A 169 14.59 6.90 -3.44
N GLN A 170 15.23 7.91 -2.85
CA GLN A 170 16.16 8.79 -3.57
C GLN A 170 17.37 8.02 -4.12
N ARG A 171 17.94 7.11 -3.33
CA ARG A 171 19.04 6.24 -3.78
C ARG A 171 18.59 5.34 -4.92
N ALA A 172 17.43 4.68 -4.80
CA ALA A 172 16.85 3.85 -5.86
C ALA A 172 16.64 4.63 -7.16
N ALA A 173 16.16 5.88 -7.06
CA ALA A 173 15.96 6.75 -8.20
C ALA A 173 17.26 7.16 -8.88
N LYS A 174 18.34 7.38 -8.13
CA LYS A 174 19.66 7.75 -8.67
C LYS A 174 20.38 6.57 -9.34
N THR A 175 20.27 5.38 -8.75
CA THR A 175 21.07 4.21 -9.17
C THR A 175 20.37 3.29 -10.16
N GLY A 176 19.06 3.41 -10.33
CA GLY A 176 18.30 2.43 -11.13
C GLY A 176 17.11 2.99 -11.89
N SER A 177 16.06 3.29 -11.16
CA SER A 177 14.73 3.52 -11.75
C SER A 177 14.60 4.85 -12.50
N ARG A 178 15.35 5.90 -12.13
CA ARG A 178 15.24 7.30 -12.64
C ARG A 178 13.83 7.89 -12.65
N CYS A 179 12.80 7.11 -12.33
CA CYS A 179 11.42 7.53 -12.25
C CYS A 179 10.77 6.82 -11.06
N VAL A 180 10.49 7.56 -10.01
CA VAL A 180 9.81 7.07 -8.81
C VAL A 180 8.64 7.99 -8.53
N ASP A 181 7.44 7.45 -8.58
CA ASP A 181 6.22 8.10 -8.13
C ASP A 181 5.81 7.49 -6.80
N VAL A 182 5.33 8.31 -5.87
CA VAL A 182 4.81 7.87 -4.56
C VAL A 182 3.34 8.24 -4.48
N LEU A 183 2.49 7.26 -4.22
CA LEU A 183 1.06 7.43 -3.93
C LEU A 183 0.89 7.22 -2.43
N TYR A 184 0.57 8.28 -1.70
CA TYR A 184 0.51 8.26 -0.26
C TYR A 184 -0.92 8.51 0.23
N LEU A 185 -1.57 7.47 0.70
CA LEU A 185 -2.88 7.51 1.33
C LEU A 185 -2.71 7.89 2.80
N ASN A 186 -3.52 8.83 3.28
CA ASN A 186 -3.40 9.43 4.60
C ASN A 186 -1.96 9.94 4.89
N PRO A 187 -1.48 10.95 4.11
CA PRO A 187 -0.07 11.33 4.05
C PRO A 187 0.36 12.20 5.25
N VAL A 188 0.32 11.64 6.48
CA VAL A 188 0.66 12.35 7.73
C VAL A 188 2.07 12.96 7.65
N PHE A 189 3.00 12.23 7.04
CA PHE A 189 4.39 12.68 6.86
C PHE A 189 4.73 13.00 5.39
N GLY A 190 3.73 13.31 4.55
CA GLY A 190 3.92 13.62 3.13
C GLY A 190 4.87 14.81 2.89
N TYR A 191 4.91 15.76 3.83
CA TYR A 191 5.82 16.90 3.77
C TYR A 191 7.32 16.52 3.75
N LEU A 192 7.70 15.34 4.25
CA LEU A 192 9.09 14.85 4.21
C LEU A 192 9.55 14.58 2.78
N LEU A 193 8.65 14.15 1.90
CA LEU A 193 8.96 13.99 0.47
C LEU A 193 9.32 15.34 -0.16
N THR A 194 8.49 16.37 0.01
CA THR A 194 8.72 17.70 -0.57
C THR A 194 9.89 18.42 0.07
N ARG A 195 10.07 18.29 1.40
CA ARG A 195 11.21 18.86 2.14
C ARG A 195 12.56 18.35 1.60
N SER A 196 12.59 17.13 1.09
CA SER A 196 13.80 16.54 0.50
C SER A 196 14.26 17.25 -0.78
N ARG A 197 13.44 18.16 -1.37
CA ARG A 197 13.64 18.87 -2.64
C ARG A 197 13.90 17.95 -3.84
N ARG A 198 13.68 16.63 -3.68
CA ARG A 198 13.84 15.60 -4.70
C ARG A 198 12.51 15.04 -5.17
N PHE A 199 11.45 15.28 -4.40
CA PHE A 199 10.09 14.95 -4.79
C PHE A 199 9.27 16.24 -4.91
N ARG A 200 8.54 16.37 -6.01
CA ARG A 200 7.50 17.38 -6.16
C ARG A 200 6.14 16.74 -5.99
N GLU A 201 5.24 17.43 -5.32
CA GLU A 201 3.84 17.02 -5.26
C GLU A 201 3.22 17.21 -6.65
N LEU A 202 2.49 16.20 -7.12
CA LEU A 202 1.73 16.24 -8.35
C LEU A 202 0.32 16.76 -8.09
N TRP A 203 -0.30 16.23 -7.04
CA TRP A 203 -1.64 16.60 -6.57
C TRP A 203 -1.85 16.08 -5.15
N SER A 204 -2.79 16.70 -4.44
CA SER A 204 -3.32 16.25 -3.16
C SER A 204 -4.84 16.43 -3.20
N GLU A 205 -5.60 15.40 -2.85
CA GLU A 205 -7.06 15.38 -3.03
C GLU A 205 -7.73 14.53 -1.95
N ARG A 206 -8.91 14.98 -1.49
CA ARG A 206 -9.81 14.13 -0.71
C ARG A 206 -10.70 13.34 -1.65
N ILE A 207 -10.53 12.03 -1.64
CA ILE A 207 -11.26 11.11 -2.49
C ILE A 207 -12.47 10.58 -1.71
N VAL A 208 -13.66 10.75 -2.28
CA VAL A 208 -14.91 10.24 -1.70
C VAL A 208 -14.97 8.72 -1.92
N MET A 209 -15.27 7.99 -0.85
CA MET A 209 -15.51 6.55 -0.92
C MET A 209 -16.86 6.24 -1.58
N SER A 210 -16.96 5.10 -2.24
CA SER A 210 -18.25 4.55 -2.65
C SER A 210 -19.13 4.28 -1.42
N GLN A 211 -20.45 4.24 -1.60
CA GLN A 211 -21.37 3.91 -0.50
C GLN A 211 -21.08 2.54 0.11
N GLU A 212 -20.69 1.58 -0.71
CA GLU A 212 -20.29 0.24 -0.27
C GLU A 212 -19.07 0.30 0.67
N ASP A 213 -18.05 1.07 0.28
CA ASP A 213 -16.83 1.21 1.08
C ASP A 213 -17.10 1.99 2.37
N GLN A 214 -17.93 3.06 2.32
CA GLN A 214 -18.33 3.81 3.52
C GLN A 214 -19.06 2.93 4.54
N ASN A 215 -19.97 2.07 4.08
CA ASN A 215 -20.72 1.18 4.94
C ASN A 215 -19.83 0.10 5.61
N ALA A 216 -18.71 -0.21 5.02
CA ALA A 216 -17.74 -1.21 5.48
C ALA A 216 -16.49 -0.60 6.12
N ASP A 217 -16.40 0.75 6.18
CA ASP A 217 -15.25 1.42 6.77
C ASP A 217 -15.30 1.32 8.31
N PRO A 218 -14.25 0.76 8.96
CA PRO A 218 -14.20 0.63 10.40
C PRO A 218 -14.13 1.98 11.13
N TYR A 219 -13.72 3.04 10.46
CA TYR A 219 -13.62 4.40 11.01
C TYR A 219 -14.84 5.27 10.73
N ALA A 220 -15.84 4.74 10.02
CA ALA A 220 -17.03 5.46 9.59
C ALA A 220 -16.71 6.78 8.88
N THR A 221 -15.61 6.81 8.11
CA THR A 221 -15.24 7.96 7.28
C THR A 221 -15.93 7.89 5.92
N SER A 222 -16.03 9.01 5.24
CA SER A 222 -16.58 9.05 3.88
C SER A 222 -15.56 9.44 2.83
N THR A 223 -14.37 9.86 3.27
CA THR A 223 -13.31 10.36 2.40
C THR A 223 -11.94 10.00 2.94
N ASP A 224 -10.99 9.79 2.03
CA ASP A 224 -9.57 9.68 2.34
C ASP A 224 -8.77 10.78 1.66
N LEU A 225 -7.77 11.31 2.37
CA LEU A 225 -6.77 12.21 1.77
C LEU A 225 -5.69 11.39 1.07
N VAL A 226 -5.41 11.72 -0.16
CA VAL A 226 -4.34 11.09 -0.96
C VAL A 226 -3.46 12.18 -1.57
N SER A 227 -2.15 11.99 -1.51
CA SER A 227 -1.19 12.83 -2.22
C SER A 227 -0.31 11.98 -3.13
N ALA A 228 0.00 12.51 -4.29
CA ALA A 228 0.94 11.90 -5.24
C ALA A 228 2.18 12.77 -5.39
N PHE A 229 3.33 12.12 -5.39
CA PHE A 229 4.63 12.78 -5.52
C PHE A 229 5.45 12.13 -6.64
N ARG A 230 6.28 12.91 -7.31
CA ARG A 230 7.19 12.43 -8.36
C ARG A 230 8.62 12.84 -8.06
N PHE A 231 9.52 11.90 -8.16
CA PHE A 231 10.95 12.18 -8.09
C PHE A 231 11.37 13.09 -9.26
N SER A 232 12.07 14.15 -8.92
CA SER A 232 12.69 15.09 -9.87
C SER A 232 14.21 14.97 -9.73
N PRO A 233 14.91 14.47 -10.75
CA PRO A 233 16.37 14.51 -10.74
C PRO A 233 16.88 15.97 -10.66
N PRO A 234 18.11 16.19 -10.19
CA PRO A 234 18.70 17.53 -10.12
C PRO A 234 18.86 18.14 -11.51
#